data_a8fea8fa94d85999ba27ccde02b6f5e9
#
_entry.id   a8fea8fa94d85999ba27ccde02b6f5e9
#
_cell.length_a   1.000
_cell.length_b   1.000
_cell.length_c   1.000
_cell.angle_alpha   90.00
_cell.angle_beta   90.00
_cell.angle_gamma   90.00
#
_symmetry.space_group_name_H-M   'P 1'
#
loop_
_entity.id
_entity.type
_entity.pdbx_description
1 polymer ?
#
loop_
_entity_poly.entity_id
_entity_poly.type
_entity_poly.pdbx_seq_one_letter_code
_entity_poly.pdbx_strand_id
1 'polypeptide(L)'
;VKGESAAATLFYFLQMSLDKLKADPNHKEQFIQDYLLASEYADAAIAAETNEAKKKNFMGIKDNLVALFVNSGTADCESLQSIYGPKVEANQTDLAYLKKVIDIMKMMRCTESEAYLQASFYAYKIEPTAEAATGCAYQAFKKGDIDGAVKFFDEAIQLETDNVKKAEKAYAAAAVLASAKKLSQARSYCQKAISFNENYGAPYILIANLYAMSPNWSDESALNKCTYFAVIDKLQRAKAVDPSVAEEANKLIGTYSGHTPQAKDLFMLGYKQGDRITIGGWIGETTTIR
;
A
#
# COMPACT_ATOMS: atom_id res chain seq x y z
N VAL A 1 7.86 21.66 31.89
CA VAL A 1 7.38 20.67 32.89
C VAL A 1 5.99 20.17 32.56
N LYS A 2 5.01 21.00 32.13
CA LYS A 2 3.64 20.51 31.82
C LYS A 2 3.56 19.63 30.57
N GLY A 3 4.38 19.82 29.54
CA GLY A 3 4.30 19.04 28.30
C GLY A 3 4.90 17.62 28.40
N GLU A 4 6.02 17.45 29.10
CA GLU A 4 6.63 16.13 29.30
C GLU A 4 5.78 15.23 30.19
N SER A 5 5.16 15.81 31.21
CA SER A 5 4.21 15.11 32.07
C SER A 5 2.98 14.61 31.30
N ALA A 6 2.45 15.43 30.36
CA ALA A 6 1.28 15.04 29.56
C ALA A 6 1.61 13.89 28.59
N ALA A 7 2.75 13.92 27.91
CA ALA A 7 3.18 12.87 27.01
C ALA A 7 3.36 11.52 27.72
N ALA A 8 4.07 11.52 28.86
CA ALA A 8 4.24 10.32 29.68
C ALA A 8 2.91 9.76 30.22
N THR A 9 1.94 10.64 30.53
CA THR A 9 0.62 10.24 31.03
C THR A 9 -0.13 9.42 29.98
N LEU A 10 -0.06 9.78 28.69
CA LEU A 10 -0.72 9.01 27.62
C LEU A 10 -0.15 7.58 27.52
N PHE A 11 1.16 7.44 27.62
CA PHE A 11 1.80 6.13 27.59
C PHE A 11 1.38 5.27 28.80
N TYR A 12 1.43 5.80 30.02
CA TYR A 12 1.02 5.07 31.22
C TYR A 12 -0.47 4.73 31.22
N PHE A 13 -1.31 5.62 30.69
CA PHE A 13 -2.75 5.36 30.53
C PHE A 13 -2.98 4.11 29.68
N LEU A 14 -2.35 4.03 28.51
CA LEU A 14 -2.49 2.88 27.63
C LEU A 14 -1.83 1.61 28.22
N GLN A 15 -0.70 1.76 28.90
CA GLN A 15 -0.01 0.65 29.58
C GLN A 15 -0.92 0.02 30.67
N MET A 16 -1.60 0.85 31.47
CA MET A 16 -2.54 0.37 32.48
C MET A 16 -3.74 -0.35 31.86
N SER A 17 -4.23 0.14 30.72
CA SER A 17 -5.31 -0.53 29.98
C SER A 17 -4.83 -1.88 29.41
N LEU A 18 -3.59 -1.95 28.91
CA LEU A 18 -2.97 -3.21 28.47
C LEU A 18 -2.83 -4.23 29.63
N ASP A 19 -2.45 -3.77 30.82
CA ASP A 19 -2.33 -4.65 31.98
C ASP A 19 -3.70 -5.17 32.45
N LYS A 20 -4.76 -4.36 32.32
CA LYS A 20 -6.14 -4.84 32.51
C LYS A 20 -6.53 -5.87 31.46
N LEU A 21 -6.18 -5.66 30.19
CA LEU A 21 -6.45 -6.63 29.13
C LEU A 21 -5.78 -7.98 29.41
N LYS A 22 -4.54 -7.97 29.91
CA LYS A 22 -3.85 -9.21 30.29
C LYS A 22 -4.53 -9.96 31.43
N ALA A 23 -5.17 -9.22 32.34
CA ALA A 23 -5.92 -9.79 33.47
C ALA A 23 -7.34 -10.22 33.10
N ASP A 24 -7.99 -9.50 32.15
CA ASP A 24 -9.34 -9.76 31.70
C ASP A 24 -9.46 -9.61 30.18
N PRO A 25 -9.59 -10.73 29.44
CA PRO A 25 -9.76 -10.68 27.97
C PRO A 25 -10.98 -9.88 27.49
N ASN A 26 -12.01 -9.69 28.33
CA ASN A 26 -13.19 -8.89 27.99
C ASN A 26 -12.86 -7.39 27.89
N HIS A 27 -11.71 -6.95 28.42
CA HIS A 27 -11.23 -5.57 28.30
C HIS A 27 -10.72 -5.21 26.89
N LYS A 28 -10.73 -6.15 25.93
CA LYS A 28 -10.18 -5.99 24.58
C LYS A 28 -10.76 -4.77 23.85
N GLU A 29 -12.07 -4.63 23.82
CA GLU A 29 -12.72 -3.49 23.15
C GLU A 29 -12.33 -2.17 23.82
N GLN A 30 -12.35 -2.11 25.16
CA GLN A 30 -11.97 -0.92 25.89
C GLN A 30 -10.51 -0.53 25.64
N PHE A 31 -9.59 -1.50 25.61
CA PHE A 31 -8.19 -1.25 25.30
C PHE A 31 -8.00 -0.62 23.91
N ILE A 32 -8.78 -1.05 22.91
CA ILE A 32 -8.75 -0.44 21.57
C ILE A 32 -9.27 1.01 21.62
N GLN A 33 -10.35 1.27 22.38
CA GLN A 33 -10.86 2.62 22.56
C GLN A 33 -9.88 3.53 23.30
N ASP A 34 -9.20 2.99 24.32
CA ASP A 34 -8.17 3.69 25.08
C ASP A 34 -6.97 4.04 24.19
N TYR A 35 -6.56 3.14 23.29
CA TYR A 35 -5.54 3.42 22.31
C TYR A 35 -5.95 4.56 21.35
N LEU A 36 -7.16 4.52 20.80
CA LEU A 36 -7.67 5.56 19.92
C LEU A 36 -7.70 6.93 20.62
N LEU A 37 -8.17 6.96 21.86
CA LEU A 37 -8.23 8.17 22.68
C LEU A 37 -6.81 8.72 22.94
N ALA A 38 -5.89 7.87 23.36
CA ALA A 38 -4.50 8.29 23.60
C ALA A 38 -3.82 8.80 22.33
N SER A 39 -4.07 8.14 21.19
CA SER A 39 -3.55 8.55 19.88
C SER A 39 -4.11 9.91 19.44
N GLU A 40 -5.42 10.16 19.62
CA GLU A 40 -6.06 11.44 19.31
C GLU A 40 -5.47 12.59 20.15
N TYR A 41 -5.27 12.38 21.46
CA TYR A 41 -4.62 13.38 22.31
C TYR A 41 -3.16 13.64 21.91
N ALA A 42 -2.42 12.60 21.52
CA ALA A 42 -1.05 12.76 21.03
C ALA A 42 -1.02 13.58 19.73
N ASP A 43 -1.93 13.31 18.78
CA ASP A 43 -2.04 14.07 17.53
C ASP A 43 -2.42 15.53 17.75
N ALA A 44 -3.38 15.81 18.63
CA ALA A 44 -3.76 17.16 19.00
C ALA A 44 -2.58 17.91 19.65
N ALA A 45 -1.81 17.23 20.51
CA ALA A 45 -0.62 17.82 21.14
C ALA A 45 0.49 18.11 20.12
N ILE A 46 0.74 17.20 19.17
CA ILE A 46 1.71 17.39 18.08
C ILE A 46 1.32 18.58 17.20
N ALA A 47 0.04 18.70 16.86
CA ALA A 47 -0.48 19.78 16.03
C ALA A 47 -0.41 21.16 16.72
N ALA A 48 -0.65 21.21 18.03
CA ALA A 48 -0.65 22.44 18.81
C ALA A 48 0.76 22.89 19.29
N GLU A 49 1.75 21.98 19.28
CA GLU A 49 3.08 22.26 19.83
C GLU A 49 3.96 22.99 18.80
N THR A 50 4.49 24.14 19.21
CA THR A 50 5.38 24.99 18.40
C THR A 50 6.86 24.75 18.69
N ASN A 51 7.19 24.13 19.81
CA ASN A 51 8.56 23.79 20.18
C ASN A 51 8.96 22.45 19.56
N GLU A 52 9.92 22.44 18.64
CA GLU A 52 10.33 21.26 17.89
C GLU A 52 10.82 20.09 18.78
N ALA A 53 11.53 20.38 19.90
CA ALA A 53 11.98 19.33 20.80
C ALA A 53 10.81 18.64 21.52
N LYS A 54 9.81 19.39 21.95
CA LYS A 54 8.59 18.86 22.58
C LYS A 54 7.73 18.13 21.56
N LYS A 55 7.61 18.67 20.36
CA LYS A 55 6.90 18.03 19.25
C LYS A 55 7.48 16.66 18.93
N LYS A 56 8.82 16.57 18.83
CA LYS A 56 9.54 15.31 18.66
C LYS A 56 9.29 14.33 19.80
N ASN A 57 9.19 14.81 21.04
CA ASN A 57 8.85 13.97 22.19
C ASN A 57 7.42 13.38 22.06
N PHE A 58 6.41 14.18 21.69
CA PHE A 58 5.06 13.68 21.43
C PHE A 58 5.02 12.69 20.28
N MET A 59 5.79 12.91 19.20
CA MET A 59 5.93 11.93 18.11
C MET A 59 6.49 10.59 18.61
N GLY A 60 7.56 10.62 19.42
CA GLY A 60 8.13 9.41 20.03
C GLY A 60 7.16 8.69 20.97
N ILE A 61 6.33 9.43 21.72
CA ILE A 61 5.26 8.81 22.51
C ILE A 61 4.20 8.17 21.62
N LYS A 62 3.80 8.83 20.54
CA LYS A 62 2.85 8.24 19.57
C LYS A 62 3.38 6.93 18.99
N ASP A 63 4.65 6.87 18.61
CA ASP A 63 5.30 5.63 18.14
C ASP A 63 5.24 4.52 19.21
N ASN A 64 5.46 4.86 20.47
CA ASN A 64 5.34 3.91 21.59
C ASN A 64 3.89 3.44 21.82
N LEU A 65 2.89 4.32 21.67
CA LEU A 65 1.48 3.93 21.75
C LEU A 65 1.11 2.94 20.64
N VAL A 66 1.58 3.19 19.41
CA VAL A 66 1.40 2.27 18.28
C VAL A 66 2.07 0.93 18.58
N ALA A 67 3.29 0.93 19.08
CA ALA A 67 4.01 -0.30 19.41
C ALA A 67 3.30 -1.12 20.52
N LEU A 68 2.80 -0.47 21.56
CA LEU A 68 1.99 -1.14 22.59
C LEU A 68 0.74 -1.79 22.02
N PHE A 69 0.03 -1.06 21.15
CA PHE A 69 -1.20 -1.54 20.53
C PHE A 69 -0.94 -2.72 19.59
N VAL A 70 0.04 -2.62 18.70
CA VAL A 70 0.40 -3.69 17.76
C VAL A 70 0.85 -4.96 18.50
N ASN A 71 1.69 -4.79 19.54
CA ASN A 71 2.22 -5.93 20.31
C ASN A 71 1.21 -6.54 21.29
N SER A 72 0.06 -5.92 21.50
CA SER A 72 -0.98 -6.44 22.40
C SER A 72 -1.67 -7.71 21.91
N GLY A 73 -1.56 -8.02 20.60
CA GLY A 73 -2.32 -9.10 19.96
C GLY A 73 -3.81 -8.81 19.75
N THR A 74 -4.26 -7.57 20.01
CA THR A 74 -5.67 -7.16 19.76
C THR A 74 -5.88 -6.52 18.41
N ALA A 75 -4.82 -6.26 17.69
CA ALA A 75 -4.81 -5.48 16.47
C ALA A 75 -4.94 -6.34 15.20
N ASP A 76 -5.48 -7.56 15.30
CA ASP A 76 -5.77 -8.38 14.12
C ASP A 76 -7.09 -7.96 13.44
N CYS A 77 -7.19 -8.24 12.14
CA CYS A 77 -8.33 -7.80 11.32
C CYS A 77 -9.66 -8.45 11.75
N GLU A 78 -9.65 -9.67 12.24
CA GLU A 78 -10.85 -10.37 12.70
C GLU A 78 -11.42 -9.71 13.96
N SER A 79 -10.55 -9.39 14.91
CA SER A 79 -10.91 -8.68 16.14
C SER A 79 -11.47 -7.29 15.85
N LEU A 80 -10.78 -6.51 14.99
CA LEU A 80 -11.24 -5.18 14.61
C LEU A 80 -12.57 -5.25 13.84
N GLN A 81 -12.75 -6.24 12.96
CA GLN A 81 -14.01 -6.47 12.26
C GLN A 81 -15.15 -6.78 13.24
N SER A 82 -14.91 -7.63 14.24
CA SER A 82 -15.95 -8.02 15.21
C SER A 82 -16.39 -6.83 16.09
N ILE A 83 -15.47 -5.92 16.40
CA ILE A 83 -15.72 -4.73 17.23
C ILE A 83 -16.40 -3.62 16.42
N TYR A 84 -15.90 -3.31 15.23
CA TYR A 84 -16.36 -2.16 14.46
C TYR A 84 -17.49 -2.50 13.48
N GLY A 85 -17.53 -3.72 12.93
CA GLY A 85 -18.55 -4.11 11.94
C GLY A 85 -19.98 -3.81 12.38
N PRO A 86 -20.45 -4.27 13.55
CA PRO A 86 -21.80 -4.00 14.02
C PRO A 86 -22.09 -2.52 14.30
N LYS A 87 -21.04 -1.72 14.57
CA LYS A 87 -21.18 -0.33 14.98
C LYS A 87 -21.14 0.66 13.82
N VAL A 88 -20.52 0.31 12.69
CA VAL A 88 -20.39 1.20 11.53
C VAL A 88 -21.77 1.60 10.99
N GLU A 89 -22.69 0.66 10.86
CA GLU A 89 -24.04 0.94 10.36
C GLU A 89 -24.85 1.82 11.33
N ALA A 90 -24.71 1.58 12.63
CA ALA A 90 -25.35 2.40 13.66
C ALA A 90 -24.81 3.83 13.68
N ASN A 91 -23.58 4.07 13.23
CA ASN A 91 -22.90 5.36 13.20
C ASN A 91 -22.69 5.90 11.77
N GLN A 92 -23.50 5.48 10.80
CA GLN A 92 -23.34 5.81 9.37
C GLN A 92 -23.40 7.32 9.06
N THR A 93 -23.88 8.16 9.97
CA THR A 93 -23.93 9.62 9.84
C THR A 93 -22.88 10.34 10.70
N ASP A 94 -22.15 9.62 11.54
CA ASP A 94 -21.07 10.18 12.37
C ASP A 94 -19.72 10.12 11.63
N LEU A 95 -19.40 11.20 10.90
CA LEU A 95 -18.17 11.29 10.12
C LEU A 95 -16.92 11.12 10.98
N ALA A 96 -16.91 11.65 12.21
CA ALA A 96 -15.75 11.55 13.09
C ALA A 96 -15.49 10.08 13.50
N TYR A 97 -16.56 9.35 13.84
CA TYR A 97 -16.49 7.93 14.12
C TYR A 97 -16.03 7.12 12.89
N LEU A 98 -16.62 7.37 11.73
CA LEU A 98 -16.24 6.67 10.49
C LEU A 98 -14.77 6.89 10.11
N LYS A 99 -14.26 8.13 10.23
CA LYS A 99 -12.84 8.44 10.01
C LYS A 99 -11.94 7.65 10.97
N LYS A 100 -12.28 7.56 12.26
CA LYS A 100 -11.50 6.74 13.23
C LYS A 100 -11.47 5.26 12.84
N VAL A 101 -12.58 4.70 12.39
CA VAL A 101 -12.62 3.30 11.92
C VAL A 101 -11.74 3.12 10.68
N ILE A 102 -11.83 4.01 9.71
CA ILE A 102 -10.99 3.97 8.50
C ILE A 102 -9.50 4.02 8.86
N ASP A 103 -9.10 4.94 9.73
CA ASP A 103 -7.72 5.16 10.10
C ASP A 103 -7.12 3.93 10.81
N ILE A 104 -7.84 3.35 11.80
CA ILE A 104 -7.35 2.18 12.52
C ILE A 104 -7.27 0.95 11.60
N MET A 105 -8.29 0.71 10.77
CA MET A 105 -8.29 -0.41 9.83
C MET A 105 -7.16 -0.28 8.81
N LYS A 106 -6.91 0.93 8.31
CA LYS A 106 -5.80 1.21 7.39
C LYS A 106 -4.44 1.01 8.05
N MET A 107 -4.25 1.55 9.26
CA MET A 107 -3.01 1.39 10.03
C MET A 107 -2.68 -0.09 10.25
N MET A 108 -3.69 -0.92 10.51
CA MET A 108 -3.55 -2.36 10.71
C MET A 108 -3.58 -3.17 9.41
N ARG A 109 -3.60 -2.52 8.24
CA ARG A 109 -3.67 -3.13 6.91
C ARG A 109 -4.91 -4.01 6.70
N CYS A 110 -6.02 -3.69 7.37
CA CYS A 110 -7.29 -4.42 7.31
C CYS A 110 -8.25 -3.82 6.27
N THR A 111 -7.73 -3.36 5.14
CA THR A 111 -8.49 -2.66 4.09
C THR A 111 -9.47 -3.54 3.31
N GLU A 112 -9.39 -4.86 3.49
CA GLU A 112 -10.36 -5.82 2.91
C GLU A 112 -11.53 -6.13 3.85
N SER A 113 -11.46 -5.68 5.11
CA SER A 113 -12.50 -5.91 6.11
C SER A 113 -13.79 -5.14 5.78
N GLU A 114 -14.94 -5.76 6.03
CA GLU A 114 -16.24 -5.15 5.74
C GLU A 114 -16.43 -3.83 6.51
N ALA A 115 -15.96 -3.75 7.75
CA ALA A 115 -16.01 -2.52 8.55
C ALA A 115 -15.27 -1.36 7.88
N TYR A 116 -14.08 -1.61 7.29
CA TYR A 116 -13.35 -0.59 6.53
C TYR A 116 -14.13 -0.14 5.29
N LEU A 117 -14.64 -1.10 4.52
CA LEU A 117 -15.34 -0.83 3.27
C LEU A 117 -16.63 -0.05 3.50
N GLN A 118 -17.42 -0.44 4.51
CA GLN A 118 -18.67 0.25 4.87
C GLN A 118 -18.41 1.62 5.48
N ALA A 119 -17.43 1.75 6.38
CA ALA A 119 -17.08 3.04 6.96
C ALA A 119 -16.63 4.03 5.87
N SER A 120 -15.80 3.56 4.92
CA SER A 120 -15.36 4.37 3.78
C SER A 120 -16.53 4.81 2.90
N PHE A 121 -17.46 3.92 2.62
CA PHE A 121 -18.64 4.21 1.82
C PHE A 121 -19.55 5.26 2.49
N TYR A 122 -19.81 5.13 3.79
CA TYR A 122 -20.62 6.11 4.51
C TYR A 122 -19.90 7.45 4.67
N ALA A 123 -18.60 7.43 4.97
CA ALA A 123 -17.80 8.65 5.04
C ALA A 123 -17.76 9.39 3.70
N TYR A 124 -17.59 8.65 2.59
CA TYR A 124 -17.60 9.22 1.24
C TYR A 124 -18.91 9.91 0.89
N LYS A 125 -20.06 9.37 1.32
CA LYS A 125 -21.37 10.02 1.12
C LYS A 125 -21.53 11.33 1.86
N ILE A 126 -20.86 11.48 3.01
CA ILE A 126 -20.93 12.69 3.83
C ILE A 126 -19.92 13.73 3.32
N GLU A 127 -18.67 13.29 3.14
CA GLU A 127 -17.54 14.12 2.73
C GLU A 127 -16.59 13.29 1.84
N PRO A 128 -16.59 13.51 0.52
CA PRO A 128 -15.64 12.87 -0.37
C PRO A 128 -14.20 13.27 -0.04
N THR A 129 -13.43 12.32 0.49
CA THR A 129 -12.00 12.47 0.77
C THR A 129 -11.21 11.42 -0.01
N ALA A 130 -9.92 11.66 -0.21
CA ALA A 130 -9.04 10.71 -0.88
C ALA A 130 -9.03 9.33 -0.22
N GLU A 131 -9.10 9.27 1.12
CA GLU A 131 -9.14 8.03 1.87
C GLU A 131 -10.49 7.32 1.73
N ALA A 132 -11.60 8.04 1.85
CA ALA A 132 -12.92 7.47 1.69
C ALA A 132 -13.13 6.94 0.25
N ALA A 133 -12.69 7.69 -0.76
CA ALA A 133 -12.72 7.25 -2.16
C ALA A 133 -11.87 5.98 -2.38
N THR A 134 -10.69 5.87 -1.73
CA THR A 134 -9.86 4.67 -1.78
C THR A 134 -10.61 3.44 -1.22
N GLY A 135 -11.31 3.59 -0.10
CA GLY A 135 -12.12 2.51 0.47
C GLY A 135 -13.30 2.11 -0.44
N CYS A 136 -13.95 3.09 -1.09
CA CYS A 136 -14.97 2.81 -2.11
C CYS A 136 -14.40 2.06 -3.31
N ALA A 137 -13.15 2.36 -3.72
CA ALA A 137 -12.47 1.63 -4.79
C ALA A 137 -12.27 0.14 -4.42
N TYR A 138 -11.79 -0.15 -3.21
CA TYR A 138 -11.67 -1.53 -2.74
C TYR A 138 -13.03 -2.23 -2.61
N GLN A 139 -14.08 -1.52 -2.17
CA GLN A 139 -15.42 -2.08 -2.13
C GLN A 139 -15.93 -2.44 -3.52
N ALA A 140 -15.75 -1.58 -4.51
CA ALA A 140 -16.10 -1.84 -5.90
C ALA A 140 -15.33 -3.05 -6.44
N PHE A 141 -14.02 -3.12 -6.18
CA PHE A 141 -13.18 -4.26 -6.56
C PHE A 141 -13.68 -5.58 -5.95
N LYS A 142 -13.99 -5.59 -4.65
CA LYS A 142 -14.52 -6.77 -3.95
C LYS A 142 -15.85 -7.25 -4.54
N LYS A 143 -16.65 -6.34 -5.09
CA LYS A 143 -17.91 -6.64 -5.81
C LYS A 143 -17.68 -7.04 -7.28
N GLY A 144 -16.45 -7.06 -7.77
CA GLY A 144 -16.10 -7.37 -9.16
C GLY A 144 -16.29 -6.19 -10.14
N ASP A 145 -16.65 -5.00 -9.64
CA ASP A 145 -16.77 -3.78 -10.45
C ASP A 145 -15.39 -3.11 -10.61
N ILE A 146 -14.63 -3.61 -11.58
CA ILE A 146 -13.28 -3.12 -11.85
C ILE A 146 -13.29 -1.68 -12.36
N ASP A 147 -14.24 -1.33 -13.22
CA ASP A 147 -14.32 0.01 -13.79
C ASP A 147 -14.75 1.04 -12.73
N GLY A 148 -15.66 0.68 -11.84
CA GLY A 148 -16.01 1.47 -10.66
C GLY A 148 -14.83 1.64 -9.70
N ALA A 149 -14.06 0.58 -9.46
CA ALA A 149 -12.85 0.65 -8.63
C ALA A 149 -11.83 1.65 -9.21
N VAL A 150 -11.59 1.61 -10.52
CA VAL A 150 -10.68 2.55 -11.21
C VAL A 150 -11.16 3.99 -11.09
N LYS A 151 -12.45 4.25 -11.27
CA LYS A 151 -13.03 5.60 -11.11
C LYS A 151 -12.79 6.16 -9.69
N PHE A 152 -13.05 5.35 -8.67
CA PHE A 152 -12.82 5.77 -7.29
C PHE A 152 -11.33 5.99 -6.97
N PHE A 153 -10.42 5.18 -7.54
CA PHE A 153 -8.98 5.44 -7.40
C PHE A 153 -8.56 6.74 -8.11
N ASP A 154 -9.07 7.02 -9.31
CA ASP A 154 -8.78 8.28 -9.99
C ASP A 154 -9.28 9.48 -9.20
N GLU A 155 -10.47 9.40 -8.61
CA GLU A 155 -11.00 10.42 -7.73
C GLU A 155 -10.15 10.57 -6.46
N ALA A 156 -9.75 9.47 -5.84
CA ALA A 156 -8.84 9.48 -4.70
C ALA A 156 -7.51 10.18 -5.00
N ILE A 157 -6.94 9.94 -6.19
CA ILE A 157 -5.72 10.60 -6.67
C ILE A 157 -5.96 12.10 -6.88
N GLN A 158 -7.12 12.50 -7.41
CA GLN A 158 -7.46 13.91 -7.63
C GLN A 158 -7.66 14.68 -6.32
N LEU A 159 -8.31 14.04 -5.33
CA LEU A 159 -8.56 14.62 -4.01
C LEU A 159 -7.29 14.68 -3.12
N GLU A 160 -6.29 13.87 -3.41
CA GLU A 160 -5.04 13.86 -2.65
C GLU A 160 -4.16 15.05 -3.06
N THR A 161 -3.46 15.65 -2.10
CA THR A 161 -2.54 16.77 -2.33
C THR A 161 -1.08 16.36 -2.27
N ASP A 162 -0.77 15.35 -1.45
CA ASP A 162 0.59 14.83 -1.27
C ASP A 162 0.97 13.87 -2.41
N ASN A 163 2.10 14.15 -3.07
CA ASN A 163 2.56 13.34 -4.20
C ASN A 163 2.93 11.91 -3.82
N VAL A 164 3.48 11.68 -2.62
CA VAL A 164 3.80 10.32 -2.16
C VAL A 164 2.51 9.52 -1.99
N LYS A 165 1.50 10.10 -1.38
CA LYS A 165 0.18 9.48 -1.23
C LYS A 165 -0.55 9.30 -2.57
N LYS A 166 -0.39 10.23 -3.52
CA LYS A 166 -0.89 10.04 -4.91
C LYS A 166 -0.25 8.83 -5.56
N ALA A 167 1.07 8.66 -5.40
CA ALA A 167 1.79 7.51 -5.91
C ALA A 167 1.27 6.19 -5.32
N GLU A 168 1.03 6.16 -4.00
CA GLU A 168 0.47 5.00 -3.31
C GLU A 168 -0.92 4.61 -3.85
N LYS A 169 -1.81 5.61 -4.06
CA LYS A 169 -3.16 5.37 -4.60
C LYS A 169 -3.12 4.88 -6.05
N ALA A 170 -2.23 5.45 -6.86
CA ALA A 170 -2.01 4.98 -8.23
C ALA A 170 -1.44 3.56 -8.26
N TYR A 171 -0.53 3.22 -7.36
CA TYR A 171 -0.01 1.86 -7.21
C TYR A 171 -1.11 0.88 -6.75
N ALA A 172 -1.97 1.28 -5.82
CA ALA A 172 -3.11 0.47 -5.39
C ALA A 172 -4.06 0.15 -6.58
N ALA A 173 -4.36 1.16 -7.41
CA ALA A 173 -5.12 0.95 -8.65
C ALA A 173 -4.41 -0.02 -9.60
N ALA A 174 -3.08 0.09 -9.76
CA ALA A 174 -2.29 -0.83 -10.57
C ALA A 174 -2.38 -2.26 -10.05
N ALA A 175 -2.31 -2.48 -8.73
CA ALA A 175 -2.41 -3.80 -8.12
C ALA A 175 -3.80 -4.43 -8.35
N VAL A 176 -4.88 -3.66 -8.21
CA VAL A 176 -6.25 -4.09 -8.52
C VAL A 176 -6.39 -4.49 -9.99
N LEU A 177 -5.89 -3.67 -10.91
CA LEU A 177 -5.90 -3.96 -12.33
C LEU A 177 -5.06 -5.19 -12.70
N ALA A 178 -3.92 -5.38 -12.04
CA ALA A 178 -3.07 -6.57 -12.20
C ALA A 178 -3.81 -7.84 -11.77
N SER A 179 -4.48 -7.81 -10.62
CA SER A 179 -5.32 -8.92 -10.13
C SER A 179 -6.48 -9.24 -11.07
N ALA A 180 -7.05 -8.21 -11.71
CA ALA A 180 -8.09 -8.35 -12.76
C ALA A 180 -7.52 -8.71 -14.14
N LYS A 181 -6.21 -8.99 -14.26
CA LYS A 181 -5.51 -9.30 -15.52
C LYS A 181 -5.59 -8.20 -16.59
N LYS A 182 -5.85 -6.98 -16.20
CA LYS A 182 -5.83 -5.78 -17.06
C LYS A 182 -4.39 -5.24 -17.19
N LEU A 183 -3.46 -6.06 -17.72
CA LEU A 183 -2.00 -5.87 -17.61
C LEU A 183 -1.52 -4.51 -18.16
N SER A 184 -2.00 -4.09 -19.33
CA SER A 184 -1.61 -2.82 -19.95
C SER A 184 -2.08 -1.63 -19.12
N GLN A 185 -3.30 -1.67 -18.59
CA GLN A 185 -3.84 -0.63 -17.71
C GLN A 185 -3.09 -0.59 -16.38
N ALA A 186 -2.78 -1.76 -15.80
CA ALA A 186 -1.97 -1.86 -14.59
C ALA A 186 -0.61 -1.18 -14.77
N ARG A 187 0.09 -1.43 -15.92
CA ARG A 187 1.34 -0.73 -16.24
C ARG A 187 1.15 0.78 -16.29
N SER A 188 0.09 1.27 -16.92
CA SER A 188 -0.17 2.71 -17.01
C SER A 188 -0.30 3.36 -15.63
N TYR A 189 -0.97 2.68 -14.69
CA TYR A 189 -1.09 3.15 -13.31
C TYR A 189 0.22 3.04 -12.52
N CYS A 190 1.06 2.02 -12.78
CA CYS A 190 2.43 1.99 -12.26
C CYS A 190 3.24 3.20 -12.75
N GLN A 191 3.15 3.55 -14.04
CA GLN A 191 3.83 4.72 -14.61
C GLN A 191 3.30 6.02 -13.99
N LYS A 192 1.99 6.11 -13.75
CA LYS A 192 1.37 7.24 -13.03
C LYS A 192 1.90 7.34 -11.60
N ALA A 193 2.06 6.21 -10.89
CA ALA A 193 2.67 6.19 -9.55
C ALA A 193 4.12 6.70 -9.58
N ILE A 194 4.92 6.24 -10.53
CA ILE A 194 6.31 6.67 -10.72
C ILE A 194 6.38 8.19 -11.03
N SER A 195 5.46 8.73 -11.83
CA SER A 195 5.44 10.16 -12.14
C SER A 195 5.14 11.04 -10.93
N PHE A 196 4.44 10.54 -9.92
CA PHE A 196 4.21 11.23 -8.65
C PHE A 196 5.36 11.06 -7.67
N ASN A 197 6.05 9.90 -7.68
CA ASN A 197 7.18 9.61 -6.83
C ASN A 197 8.21 8.75 -7.56
N GLU A 198 9.26 9.37 -8.10
CA GLU A 198 10.33 8.70 -8.87
C GLU A 198 11.16 7.71 -8.04
N ASN A 199 11.15 7.86 -6.71
CA ASN A 199 11.87 7.00 -5.77
C ASN A 199 11.02 5.83 -5.24
N TYR A 200 9.88 5.57 -5.85
CA TYR A 200 9.00 4.47 -5.45
C TYR A 200 9.32 3.20 -6.23
N GLY A 201 10.01 2.23 -5.59
CA GLY A 201 10.48 1.00 -6.22
C GLY A 201 9.39 -0.03 -6.55
N ALA A 202 8.34 -0.12 -5.73
CA ALA A 202 7.28 -1.13 -5.88
C ALA A 202 6.58 -1.12 -7.25
N PRO A 203 6.26 0.02 -7.87
CA PRO A 203 5.68 0.06 -9.22
C PRO A 203 6.59 -0.57 -10.28
N TYR A 204 7.92 -0.44 -10.17
CA TYR A 204 8.84 -1.08 -11.12
C TYR A 204 8.84 -2.61 -10.96
N ILE A 205 8.77 -3.12 -9.71
CA ILE A 205 8.62 -4.56 -9.44
C ILE A 205 7.31 -5.07 -10.02
N LEU A 206 6.21 -4.34 -9.84
CA LEU A 206 4.93 -4.74 -10.42
C LEU A 206 5.00 -4.78 -11.95
N ILE A 207 5.59 -3.76 -12.61
CA ILE A 207 5.79 -3.78 -14.08
C ILE A 207 6.59 -5.01 -14.50
N ALA A 208 7.67 -5.35 -13.79
CA ALA A 208 8.46 -6.54 -14.06
C ALA A 208 7.60 -7.81 -14.01
N ASN A 209 6.80 -7.97 -12.97
CA ASN A 209 5.88 -9.09 -12.81
C ASN A 209 4.81 -9.14 -13.91
N LEU A 210 4.25 -7.98 -14.30
CA LEU A 210 3.29 -7.91 -15.42
C LEU A 210 3.90 -8.40 -16.73
N TYR A 211 5.17 -8.05 -17.02
CA TYR A 211 5.87 -8.51 -18.20
C TYR A 211 6.13 -10.02 -18.14
N ALA A 212 6.56 -10.53 -17.00
CA ALA A 212 6.79 -11.96 -16.79
C ALA A 212 5.51 -12.81 -16.93
N MET A 213 4.33 -12.22 -16.68
CA MET A 213 3.03 -12.88 -16.89
C MET A 213 2.65 -13.02 -18.37
N SER A 214 3.30 -12.33 -19.29
CA SER A 214 2.95 -12.30 -20.71
C SER A 214 4.20 -12.29 -21.60
N PRO A 215 5.08 -13.31 -21.46
CA PRO A 215 6.36 -13.32 -22.17
C PRO A 215 6.23 -13.63 -23.65
N ASN A 216 5.13 -14.25 -24.08
CA ASN A 216 4.96 -14.78 -25.44
C ASN A 216 4.41 -13.70 -26.39
N TRP A 217 5.20 -13.26 -27.33
CA TRP A 217 4.85 -12.23 -28.32
C TRP A 217 5.35 -12.55 -29.74
N SER A 218 6.11 -13.64 -29.89
CA SER A 218 6.70 -14.11 -31.16
C SER A 218 6.48 -15.61 -31.31
N ASP A 219 6.55 -16.11 -32.52
CA ASP A 219 6.58 -17.54 -32.80
C ASP A 219 7.91 -18.18 -32.40
N GLU A 220 8.97 -17.37 -32.25
CA GLU A 220 10.30 -17.81 -31.87
C GLU A 220 10.47 -17.82 -30.33
N SER A 221 10.68 -19.02 -29.79
CA SER A 221 10.83 -19.21 -28.32
C SER A 221 12.00 -18.40 -27.73
N ALA A 222 13.11 -18.26 -28.44
CA ALA A 222 14.27 -17.48 -27.97
C ALA A 222 13.93 -15.99 -27.88
N LEU A 223 13.15 -15.43 -28.82
CA LEU A 223 12.71 -14.04 -28.78
C LEU A 223 11.73 -13.82 -27.61
N ASN A 224 10.83 -14.74 -27.36
CA ASN A 224 9.92 -14.68 -26.21
C ASN A 224 10.68 -14.59 -24.87
N LYS A 225 11.78 -15.35 -24.74
CA LYS A 225 12.65 -15.29 -23.57
C LYS A 225 13.38 -13.95 -23.40
N CYS A 226 13.53 -13.15 -24.47
CA CYS A 226 14.09 -11.80 -24.37
C CYS A 226 13.24 -10.87 -23.50
N THR A 227 11.96 -11.18 -23.27
CA THR A 227 11.10 -10.47 -22.32
C THR A 227 11.72 -10.42 -20.93
N TYR A 228 12.44 -11.47 -20.52
CA TYR A 228 13.07 -11.51 -19.21
C TYR A 228 14.26 -10.54 -19.08
N PHE A 229 14.88 -10.08 -20.17
CA PHE A 229 15.82 -8.96 -20.09
C PHE A 229 15.12 -7.67 -19.69
N ALA A 230 13.96 -7.36 -20.27
CA ALA A 230 13.15 -6.20 -19.88
C ALA A 230 12.62 -6.31 -18.44
N VAL A 231 12.24 -7.51 -18.00
CA VAL A 231 11.90 -7.80 -16.59
C VAL A 231 13.04 -7.44 -15.66
N ILE A 232 14.26 -7.93 -15.97
CA ILE A 232 15.46 -7.68 -15.16
C ILE A 232 15.81 -6.18 -15.16
N ASP A 233 15.64 -5.47 -16.27
CA ASP A 233 15.85 -4.02 -16.35
C ASP A 233 14.95 -3.27 -15.38
N LYS A 234 13.66 -3.64 -15.28
CA LYS A 234 12.73 -3.03 -14.33
C LYS A 234 13.12 -3.30 -12.89
N LEU A 235 13.54 -4.53 -12.57
CA LEU A 235 13.97 -4.90 -11.22
C LEU A 235 15.28 -4.18 -10.83
N GLN A 236 16.23 -4.02 -11.76
CA GLN A 236 17.42 -3.23 -11.53
C GLN A 236 17.08 -1.77 -11.28
N ARG A 237 16.10 -1.21 -12.03
CA ARG A 237 15.64 0.16 -11.79
C ARG A 237 14.96 0.28 -10.43
N ALA A 238 14.11 -0.67 -10.03
CA ALA A 238 13.45 -0.69 -8.72
C ALA A 238 14.44 -0.49 -7.58
N LYS A 239 15.47 -1.35 -7.50
CA LYS A 239 16.48 -1.27 -6.44
C LYS A 239 17.41 -0.06 -6.52
N ALA A 240 17.57 0.52 -7.73
CA ALA A 240 18.39 1.71 -7.91
C ALA A 240 17.68 2.98 -7.39
N VAL A 241 16.35 3.06 -7.49
CA VAL A 241 15.58 4.23 -7.03
C VAL A 241 15.10 4.07 -5.59
N ASP A 242 14.93 2.83 -5.11
CA ASP A 242 14.41 2.53 -3.79
C ASP A 242 15.20 1.37 -3.14
N PRO A 243 16.18 1.68 -2.29
CA PRO A 243 16.95 0.65 -1.60
C PRO A 243 16.12 -0.28 -0.70
N SER A 244 14.93 0.13 -0.26
CA SER A 244 14.08 -0.67 0.63
C SER A 244 13.55 -1.93 -0.05
N VAL A 245 13.43 -1.93 -1.38
CA VAL A 245 12.99 -3.09 -2.18
C VAL A 245 14.14 -3.90 -2.78
N ALA A 246 15.40 -3.58 -2.43
CA ALA A 246 16.57 -4.19 -3.06
C ALA A 246 16.66 -5.71 -2.84
N GLU A 247 16.30 -6.20 -1.68
CA GLU A 247 16.30 -7.63 -1.37
C GLU A 247 15.30 -8.40 -2.25
N GLU A 248 14.06 -7.92 -2.33
CA GLU A 248 13.02 -8.49 -3.17
C GLU A 248 13.42 -8.45 -4.65
N ALA A 249 13.91 -7.30 -5.13
CA ALA A 249 14.35 -7.15 -6.51
C ALA A 249 15.49 -8.11 -6.85
N ASN A 250 16.50 -8.28 -5.97
CA ASN A 250 17.61 -9.21 -6.19
C ASN A 250 17.14 -10.67 -6.24
N LYS A 251 16.22 -11.07 -5.37
CA LYS A 251 15.60 -12.41 -5.39
C LYS A 251 14.90 -12.66 -6.73
N LEU A 252 14.10 -11.72 -7.20
CA LEU A 252 13.39 -11.81 -8.48
C LEU A 252 14.38 -11.82 -9.68
N ILE A 253 15.43 -11.01 -9.66
CA ILE A 253 16.49 -11.03 -10.68
C ILE A 253 17.11 -12.42 -10.75
N GLY A 254 17.45 -13.04 -9.61
CA GLY A 254 17.98 -14.40 -9.57
C GLY A 254 17.04 -15.40 -10.22
N THR A 255 15.75 -15.33 -9.92
CA THR A 255 14.71 -16.18 -10.51
C THR A 255 14.62 -15.98 -12.03
N TYR A 256 14.47 -14.75 -12.49
CA TYR A 256 14.22 -14.46 -13.91
C TYR A 256 15.47 -14.59 -14.80
N SER A 257 16.67 -14.49 -14.23
CA SER A 257 17.92 -14.73 -14.97
C SER A 257 18.00 -16.14 -15.53
N GLY A 258 17.42 -17.13 -14.85
CA GLY A 258 17.33 -18.50 -15.35
C GLY A 258 16.38 -18.70 -16.54
N HIS A 259 15.53 -17.70 -16.84
CA HIS A 259 14.56 -17.76 -17.95
C HIS A 259 15.03 -16.99 -19.20
N THR A 260 16.17 -16.29 -19.14
CA THR A 260 16.72 -15.58 -20.30
C THR A 260 17.16 -16.55 -21.41
N PRO A 261 17.17 -16.13 -22.69
CA PRO A 261 17.59 -16.98 -23.79
C PRO A 261 19.10 -17.29 -23.72
N GLN A 262 19.50 -18.41 -24.25
CA GLN A 262 20.94 -18.72 -24.44
C GLN A 262 21.47 -17.93 -25.63
N ALA A 263 22.72 -17.46 -25.52
CA ALA A 263 23.37 -16.68 -26.57
C ALA A 263 23.41 -17.43 -27.93
N LYS A 264 23.61 -18.77 -27.95
CA LYS A 264 23.58 -19.60 -29.16
C LYS A 264 22.21 -19.53 -29.89
N ASP A 265 21.11 -19.52 -29.13
CA ASP A 265 19.76 -19.53 -29.71
C ASP A 265 19.44 -18.18 -30.37
N LEU A 266 19.91 -17.07 -29.78
CA LEU A 266 19.82 -15.76 -30.37
C LEU A 266 20.74 -15.56 -31.57
N PHE A 267 21.94 -16.13 -31.50
CA PHE A 267 22.90 -16.08 -32.64
C PHE A 267 22.31 -16.72 -33.89
N MET A 268 21.59 -17.85 -33.77
CA MET A 268 20.92 -18.50 -34.89
C MET A 268 19.82 -17.61 -35.52
N LEU A 269 19.30 -16.65 -34.79
CA LEU A 269 18.34 -15.65 -35.26
C LEU A 269 19.00 -14.34 -35.71
N GLY A 270 20.33 -14.28 -35.76
CA GLY A 270 21.08 -13.12 -36.22
C GLY A 270 21.36 -12.06 -35.16
N TYR A 271 21.09 -12.34 -33.90
CA TYR A 271 21.34 -11.41 -32.79
C TYR A 271 22.66 -11.76 -32.05
N LYS A 272 23.29 -10.74 -31.49
CA LYS A 272 24.50 -10.87 -30.65
C LYS A 272 24.37 -10.07 -29.37
N GLN A 273 25.23 -10.35 -28.42
CA GLN A 273 25.33 -9.57 -27.19
C GLN A 273 25.57 -8.09 -27.50
N GLY A 274 24.83 -7.23 -26.81
CA GLY A 274 24.83 -5.77 -27.00
C GLY A 274 23.78 -5.26 -28.00
N ASP A 275 23.20 -6.12 -28.81
CA ASP A 275 22.12 -5.72 -29.70
C ASP A 275 20.87 -5.29 -28.91
N ARG A 276 20.11 -4.37 -29.48
CA ARG A 276 18.84 -3.92 -28.93
C ARG A 276 17.69 -4.70 -29.54
N ILE A 277 16.76 -5.13 -28.70
CA ILE A 277 15.55 -5.83 -29.14
C ILE A 277 14.32 -5.15 -28.53
N THR A 278 13.28 -4.94 -29.32
CA THR A 278 12.00 -4.46 -28.85
C THR A 278 11.07 -5.63 -28.58
N ILE A 279 10.63 -5.77 -27.34
CA ILE A 279 9.67 -6.79 -26.92
C ILE A 279 8.32 -6.45 -27.55
N GLY A 280 7.73 -7.38 -28.25
CA GLY A 280 6.48 -7.17 -28.97
C GLY A 280 5.23 -7.17 -28.08
N GLY A 281 4.07 -7.22 -28.72
CA GLY A 281 2.77 -7.21 -28.05
C GLY A 281 2.51 -5.90 -27.29
N TRP A 282 1.81 -6.00 -26.17
CA TRP A 282 1.45 -4.85 -25.34
C TRP A 282 2.64 -4.25 -24.54
N ILE A 283 3.77 -4.99 -24.45
CA ILE A 283 4.94 -4.53 -23.70
C ILE A 283 5.63 -3.37 -24.45
N GLY A 284 5.99 -3.55 -25.70
CA GLY A 284 6.52 -2.49 -26.57
C GLY A 284 7.82 -1.84 -26.09
N GLU A 285 8.54 -2.45 -25.12
CA GLU A 285 9.80 -1.88 -24.58
C GLU A 285 11.04 -2.46 -25.26
N THR A 286 12.05 -1.62 -25.38
CA THR A 286 13.34 -2.01 -25.93
C THR A 286 14.31 -2.32 -24.79
N THR A 287 14.97 -3.47 -24.86
CA THR A 287 16.01 -3.92 -23.94
C THR A 287 17.28 -4.29 -24.69
N THR A 288 18.35 -4.60 -23.97
CA THR A 288 19.64 -4.99 -24.53
C THR A 288 19.89 -6.47 -24.26
N ILE A 289 20.33 -7.20 -25.28
CA ILE A 289 20.74 -8.59 -25.21
C ILE A 289 22.04 -8.72 -24.41
N ARG A 290 22.07 -9.60 -23.42
CA ARG A 290 23.18 -9.80 -22.48
C ARG A 290 23.86 -11.15 -22.70
#